data_ba571184de186de07a80e459044cdc8f
#
_entry.id   ba571184de186de07a80e459044cdc8f
#
_cell.length_a   1.000
_cell.length_b   1.000
_cell.length_c   1.000
_cell.angle_alpha   90.00
_cell.angle_beta   90.00
_cell.angle_gamma   90.00
#
_symmetry.space_group_name_H-M   'P 1'
#
loop_
_entity.id
_entity.type
_entity.pdbx_description
1 polymer ?
#
loop_
_entity_poly.entity_id
_entity_poly.type
_entity_poly.pdbx_seq_one_letter_code
_entity_poly.pdbx_strand_id
1 'polypeptide(L)'
;MIQFLLAAPRSGSGKTTMTCALLMALKRRGCAPCAFKNGPDYIDPMFHRAVLGVESRNLDLFFSEPETVRTLYAKGAAGHGAAVCEGAMGFYDGLGGVSDRASAWHLADTLGLPVLLVAEPKGQSLTLAAELNGLVNFRTPSHIAGILLNNCTARMHALLAPMLEEETGLPVLTAVTAQRRDCLP
;
A
#
# COMPACT_ATOMS: atom_id res chain seq x y z
N MET A 1 -6.09 -4.81 16.61
CA MET A 1 -6.45 -4.04 15.40
C MET A 1 -5.52 -4.45 14.26
N ILE A 2 -6.06 -4.76 13.09
CA ILE A 2 -5.26 -5.01 11.87
C ILE A 2 -4.80 -3.65 11.35
N GLN A 3 -3.50 -3.46 11.10
CA GLN A 3 -2.99 -2.19 10.61
C GLN A 3 -1.79 -2.40 9.67
N PHE A 4 -1.78 -1.69 8.55
CA PHE A 4 -0.70 -1.73 7.56
C PHE A 4 -0.77 -0.56 6.59
N LEU A 5 0.33 -0.34 5.87
CA LEU A 5 0.41 0.62 4.79
C LEU A 5 0.60 -0.11 3.46
N LEU A 6 -0.17 0.26 2.44
CA LEU A 6 0.02 -0.18 1.06
C LEU A 6 0.92 0.81 0.34
N ALA A 7 2.02 0.32 -0.17
CA ALA A 7 2.95 1.08 -1.01
C ALA A 7 3.21 0.36 -2.35
N ALA A 8 3.98 0.98 -3.21
CA ALA A 8 4.39 0.37 -4.48
C ALA A 8 5.74 0.95 -4.93
N PRO A 9 6.47 0.26 -5.80
CA PRO A 9 7.71 0.77 -6.38
C PRO A 9 7.52 2.09 -7.14
N ARG A 10 6.33 2.29 -7.75
CA ARG A 10 6.02 3.46 -8.58
C ARG A 10 4.52 3.76 -8.62
N SER A 11 4.16 4.92 -9.15
CA SER A 11 2.77 5.25 -9.49
C SER A 11 2.21 4.30 -10.55
N GLY A 12 0.90 4.08 -10.54
CA GLY A 12 0.23 3.22 -11.51
C GLY A 12 0.32 1.71 -11.24
N SER A 13 0.99 1.25 -10.17
CA SER A 13 1.07 -0.18 -9.81
C SER A 13 -0.23 -0.76 -9.24
N GLY A 14 -1.29 0.05 -9.11
CA GLY A 14 -2.61 -0.39 -8.66
C GLY A 14 -2.85 -0.31 -7.15
N LYS A 15 -2.11 0.54 -6.42
CA LYS A 15 -2.32 0.77 -4.97
C LYS A 15 -3.79 1.05 -4.64
N THR A 16 -4.39 2.04 -5.28
CA THR A 16 -5.78 2.46 -5.00
C THR A 16 -6.78 1.33 -5.23
N THR A 17 -6.63 0.57 -6.32
CA THR A 17 -7.48 -0.60 -6.59
C THR A 17 -7.34 -1.65 -5.49
N MET A 18 -6.10 -1.93 -5.08
CA MET A 18 -5.81 -2.90 -4.02
C MET A 18 -6.33 -2.40 -2.66
N THR A 19 -6.17 -1.12 -2.35
CA THR A 19 -6.73 -0.49 -1.14
C THR A 19 -8.25 -0.69 -1.08
N CYS A 20 -8.95 -0.34 -2.15
CA CYS A 20 -10.40 -0.51 -2.23
C CYS A 20 -10.83 -1.97 -2.05
N ALA A 21 -10.13 -2.91 -2.71
CA ALA A 21 -10.42 -4.33 -2.60
C ALA A 21 -10.23 -4.85 -1.17
N LEU A 22 -9.14 -4.45 -0.50
CA LEU A 22 -8.86 -4.84 0.88
C LEU A 22 -9.83 -4.21 1.87
N LEU A 23 -10.17 -2.92 1.73
CA LEU A 23 -11.19 -2.27 2.54
C LEU A 23 -12.54 -2.99 2.45
N MET A 24 -12.96 -3.35 1.24
CA MET A 24 -14.20 -4.09 1.05
C MET A 24 -14.13 -5.52 1.62
N ALA A 25 -13.00 -6.20 1.48
CA ALA A 25 -12.80 -7.53 2.05
C ALA A 25 -12.84 -7.50 3.59
N LEU A 26 -12.19 -6.52 4.20
CA LEU A 26 -12.20 -6.29 5.64
C LEU A 26 -13.61 -5.95 6.15
N LYS A 27 -14.33 -5.08 5.44
CA LYS A 27 -15.72 -4.72 5.75
C LYS A 27 -16.64 -5.92 5.70
N ARG A 28 -16.56 -6.76 4.65
CA ARG A 28 -17.35 -8.00 4.51
C ARG A 28 -17.06 -9.01 5.63
N ARG A 29 -15.87 -8.99 6.21
CA ARG A 29 -15.48 -9.81 7.37
C ARG A 29 -15.85 -9.21 8.72
N GLY A 30 -16.55 -8.07 8.74
CA GLY A 30 -16.97 -7.40 9.97
C GLY A 30 -15.85 -6.68 10.73
N CYS A 31 -14.71 -6.43 10.08
CA CYS A 31 -13.56 -5.81 10.74
C CYS A 31 -13.70 -4.28 10.95
N ALA A 32 -14.81 -3.65 10.56
CA ALA A 32 -15.03 -2.20 10.66
C ALA A 32 -13.77 -1.38 10.26
N PRO A 33 -13.34 -1.40 8.98
CA PRO A 33 -12.11 -0.73 8.57
C PRO A 33 -12.26 0.78 8.50
N CYS A 34 -11.16 1.50 8.75
CA CYS A 34 -10.95 2.88 8.35
C CYS A 34 -9.76 2.97 7.38
N ALA A 35 -9.69 4.06 6.62
CA ALA A 35 -8.64 4.30 5.64
C ALA A 35 -7.92 5.62 5.88
N PHE A 36 -6.64 5.66 5.49
CA PHE A 36 -5.83 6.87 5.48
C PHE A 36 -5.09 6.97 4.17
N LYS A 37 -5.03 8.17 3.61
CA LYS A 37 -4.25 8.47 2.41
C LYS A 37 -3.02 9.30 2.77
N ASN A 38 -1.85 8.89 2.30
CA ASN A 38 -0.64 9.69 2.43
C ASN A 38 -0.72 10.93 1.51
N GLY A 39 -0.51 12.11 2.08
CA GLY A 39 -0.56 13.38 1.36
C GLY A 39 -1.96 13.98 1.19
N PRO A 40 -2.06 15.15 0.52
CA PRO A 40 -3.29 15.93 0.39
C PRO A 40 -4.14 15.44 -0.79
N ASP A 41 -4.75 14.27 -0.67
CA ASP A 41 -5.60 13.67 -1.70
C ASP A 41 -7.08 13.87 -1.36
N TYR A 42 -7.88 14.31 -2.33
CA TYR A 42 -9.33 14.46 -2.19
C TYR A 42 -10.12 13.30 -2.76
N ILE A 43 -9.62 12.70 -3.83
CA ILE A 43 -10.38 11.73 -4.65
C ILE A 43 -10.53 10.41 -3.88
N ASP A 44 -9.42 9.84 -3.42
CA ASP A 44 -9.44 8.54 -2.76
C ASP A 44 -10.24 8.57 -1.45
N PRO A 45 -10.04 9.54 -0.52
CA PRO A 45 -10.86 9.62 0.68
C PRO A 45 -12.35 9.88 0.42
N MET A 46 -12.67 10.66 -0.61
CA MET A 46 -14.06 10.89 -1.00
C MET A 46 -14.70 9.60 -1.55
N PHE A 47 -14.00 8.87 -2.42
CA PHE A 47 -14.46 7.59 -2.95
C PHE A 47 -14.65 6.55 -1.84
N HIS A 48 -13.73 6.44 -0.91
CA HIS A 48 -13.84 5.52 0.23
C HIS A 48 -15.10 5.81 1.05
N ARG A 49 -15.41 7.08 1.33
CA ARG A 49 -16.60 7.46 2.10
C ARG A 49 -17.88 7.28 1.29
N ALA A 50 -17.94 7.83 0.08
CA ALA A 50 -19.16 7.89 -0.71
C ALA A 50 -19.55 6.55 -1.33
N VAL A 51 -18.56 5.76 -1.79
CA VAL A 51 -18.80 4.52 -2.54
C VAL A 51 -18.63 3.28 -1.65
N LEU A 52 -17.55 3.22 -0.85
CA LEU A 52 -17.30 2.04 -0.03
C LEU A 52 -17.96 2.13 1.36
N GLY A 53 -18.42 3.33 1.77
CA GLY A 53 -18.93 3.57 3.10
C GLY A 53 -17.90 3.26 4.19
N VAL A 54 -16.64 3.67 3.96
CA VAL A 54 -15.49 3.51 4.85
C VAL A 54 -14.98 4.90 5.23
N GLU A 55 -14.83 5.18 6.52
CA GLU A 55 -14.20 6.42 6.97
C GLU A 55 -12.79 6.53 6.43
N SER A 56 -12.46 7.70 5.87
CA SER A 56 -11.15 7.93 5.26
C SER A 56 -10.68 9.37 5.50
N ARG A 57 -9.40 9.54 5.78
CA ARG A 57 -8.74 10.80 6.11
C ARG A 57 -7.37 10.88 5.46
N ASN A 58 -6.81 12.09 5.36
CA ASN A 58 -5.44 12.30 4.93
C ASN A 58 -4.48 12.31 6.13
N LEU A 59 -3.26 11.80 5.90
CA LEU A 59 -2.12 11.96 6.80
C LEU A 59 -0.98 12.56 5.97
N ASP A 60 -0.51 13.74 6.36
CA ASP A 60 0.42 14.50 5.55
C ASP A 60 1.61 15.01 6.37
N LEU A 61 2.78 14.43 6.11
CA LEU A 61 4.06 14.81 6.71
C LEU A 61 4.75 15.99 6.00
N PHE A 62 4.13 16.52 4.95
CA PHE A 62 4.59 17.76 4.32
C PHE A 62 4.12 18.98 5.12
N PHE A 63 2.83 18.96 5.52
CA PHE A 63 2.20 20.08 6.23
C PHE A 63 2.16 19.90 7.76
N SER A 64 2.40 18.68 8.26
CA SER A 64 2.26 18.36 9.69
C SER A 64 3.50 17.69 10.24
N GLU A 65 3.83 18.02 11.48
CA GLU A 65 4.88 17.35 12.22
C GLU A 65 4.50 15.89 12.54
N PRO A 66 5.48 14.99 12.69
CA PRO A 66 5.24 13.56 12.96
C PRO A 66 4.31 13.31 14.16
N GLU A 67 4.42 14.08 15.23
CA GLU A 67 3.57 13.93 16.41
C GLU A 67 2.09 14.26 16.13
N THR A 68 1.85 15.27 15.29
CA THR A 68 0.51 15.61 14.82
C THR A 68 -0.08 14.47 14.00
N VAL A 69 0.73 13.89 13.09
CA VAL A 69 0.30 12.76 12.25
C VAL A 69 -0.02 11.52 13.09
N ARG A 70 0.80 11.20 14.11
CA ARG A 70 0.51 10.11 15.07
C ARG A 70 -0.82 10.35 15.80
N THR A 71 -1.05 11.58 16.26
CA THR A 71 -2.29 11.94 16.94
C THR A 71 -3.52 11.82 16.02
N LEU A 72 -3.42 12.29 14.79
CA LEU A 72 -4.50 12.19 13.79
C LEU A 72 -4.80 10.73 13.43
N TYR A 73 -3.74 9.91 13.24
CA TYR A 73 -3.88 8.49 13.00
C TYR A 73 -4.57 7.79 14.16
N ALA A 74 -4.09 7.98 15.39
CA ALA A 74 -4.67 7.37 16.59
C ALA A 74 -6.15 7.73 16.78
N LYS A 75 -6.50 9.02 16.62
CA LYS A 75 -7.88 9.49 16.68
C LYS A 75 -8.76 8.90 15.57
N GLY A 76 -8.23 8.84 14.35
CA GLY A 76 -8.99 8.33 13.21
C GLY A 76 -9.14 6.81 13.20
N ALA A 77 -8.22 6.07 13.81
CA ALA A 77 -8.28 4.62 13.94
C ALA A 77 -9.07 4.14 15.19
N ALA A 78 -9.36 5.04 16.13
CA ALA A 78 -10.07 4.69 17.36
C ALA A 78 -11.46 4.12 17.04
N GLY A 79 -11.79 2.98 17.67
CA GLY A 79 -13.08 2.29 17.49
C GLY A 79 -13.16 1.43 16.22
N HIS A 80 -12.14 1.41 15.36
CA HIS A 80 -12.08 0.56 14.18
C HIS A 80 -11.30 -0.73 14.46
N GLY A 81 -11.69 -1.83 13.78
CA GLY A 81 -11.00 -3.11 13.88
C GLY A 81 -9.83 -3.25 12.90
N ALA A 82 -9.80 -2.39 11.88
CA ALA A 82 -8.71 -2.34 10.90
C ALA A 82 -8.42 -0.90 10.46
N ALA A 83 -7.15 -0.58 10.21
CA ALA A 83 -6.68 0.69 9.68
C ALA A 83 -5.76 0.43 8.48
N VAL A 84 -6.16 0.91 7.30
CA VAL A 84 -5.41 0.76 6.05
C VAL A 84 -4.91 2.12 5.60
N CYS A 85 -3.59 2.27 5.55
CA CYS A 85 -2.94 3.44 4.98
C CYS A 85 -2.60 3.17 3.51
N GLU A 86 -2.81 4.14 2.62
CA GLU A 86 -2.38 4.08 1.24
C GLU A 86 -1.29 5.12 0.98
N GLY A 87 -0.14 4.66 0.50
CA GLY A 87 0.97 5.51 0.09
C GLY A 87 0.67 6.29 -1.20
N ALA A 88 1.30 7.42 -1.37
CA ALA A 88 1.33 8.16 -2.62
C ALA A 88 2.63 7.85 -3.39
N MET A 89 2.60 7.97 -4.73
CA MET A 89 3.77 7.83 -5.61
C MET A 89 4.52 6.50 -5.44
N GLY A 90 5.84 6.47 -5.62
CA GLY A 90 6.69 5.36 -5.24
C GLY A 90 7.00 5.37 -3.75
N PHE A 91 7.45 4.23 -3.23
CA PHE A 91 7.57 4.00 -1.78
C PHE A 91 8.48 5.02 -1.08
N TYR A 92 9.59 5.39 -1.72
CA TYR A 92 10.57 6.36 -1.21
C TYR A 92 10.44 7.75 -1.84
N ASP A 93 9.48 7.95 -2.77
CA ASP A 93 9.30 9.24 -3.44
C ASP A 93 8.63 10.25 -2.50
N GLY A 94 9.39 11.23 -2.06
CA GLY A 94 8.93 12.30 -1.20
C GLY A 94 9.21 13.67 -1.80
N LEU A 95 9.61 14.62 -0.96
CA LEU A 95 9.79 16.00 -1.34
C LEU A 95 10.71 16.22 -2.53
N GLY A 96 10.18 16.89 -3.56
CA GLY A 96 10.95 17.25 -4.75
C GLY A 96 11.37 16.05 -5.60
N GLY A 97 10.93 14.83 -5.29
CA GLY A 97 11.34 13.60 -5.97
C GLY A 97 12.79 13.16 -5.69
N VAL A 98 13.48 13.83 -4.76
CA VAL A 98 14.88 13.58 -4.41
C VAL A 98 15.10 13.30 -2.93
N SER A 99 14.04 13.27 -2.15
CA SER A 99 14.04 13.02 -0.71
C SER A 99 12.96 12.02 -0.34
N ASP A 100 13.21 11.20 0.68
CA ASP A 100 12.22 10.31 1.28
C ASP A 100 11.30 11.01 2.31
N ARG A 101 11.55 12.28 2.64
CA ARG A 101 10.70 13.08 3.51
C ARG A 101 9.29 13.21 2.93
N ALA A 102 8.26 12.98 3.74
CA ALA A 102 6.84 12.93 3.34
C ALA A 102 6.46 11.81 2.36
N SER A 103 7.38 10.86 2.08
CA SER A 103 7.09 9.66 1.30
C SER A 103 6.20 8.66 2.06
N ALA A 104 5.76 7.61 1.38
CA ALA A 104 5.06 6.49 2.00
C ALA A 104 5.93 5.77 3.04
N TRP A 105 7.24 5.64 2.80
CA TRP A 105 8.18 5.12 3.78
C TRP A 105 8.25 5.99 5.05
N HIS A 106 8.36 7.30 4.90
CA HIS A 106 8.39 8.21 6.06
C HIS A 106 7.11 8.13 6.89
N LEU A 107 5.95 7.94 6.25
CA LEU A 107 4.69 7.70 6.97
C LEU A 107 4.69 6.36 7.70
N ALA A 108 5.16 5.28 7.05
CA ALA A 108 5.27 3.97 7.66
C ALA A 108 6.21 3.98 8.87
N ASP A 109 7.38 4.63 8.75
CA ASP A 109 8.35 4.79 9.82
C ASP A 109 7.79 5.62 10.99
N THR A 110 7.14 6.75 10.68
CA THR A 110 6.49 7.61 11.67
C THR A 110 5.45 6.87 12.51
N LEU A 111 4.66 5.99 11.88
CA LEU A 111 3.56 5.28 12.52
C LEU A 111 3.93 3.87 13.00
N GLY A 112 5.11 3.37 12.68
CA GLY A 112 5.54 2.00 12.98
C GLY A 112 4.69 0.94 12.26
N LEU A 113 4.24 1.22 11.03
CA LEU A 113 3.34 0.34 10.29
C LEU A 113 4.10 -0.66 9.42
N PRO A 114 3.70 -1.95 9.41
CA PRO A 114 4.16 -2.87 8.39
C PRO A 114 3.65 -2.44 7.01
N VAL A 115 4.49 -2.62 5.99
CA VAL A 115 4.22 -2.23 4.61
C VAL A 115 3.95 -3.45 3.75
N LEU A 116 2.85 -3.45 3.01
CA LEU A 116 2.59 -4.39 1.94
C LEU A 116 2.89 -3.71 0.60
N LEU A 117 3.85 -4.27 -0.13
CA LEU A 117 4.33 -3.68 -1.38
C LEU A 117 3.55 -4.23 -2.57
N VAL A 118 2.76 -3.39 -3.22
CA VAL A 118 1.99 -3.76 -4.43
C VAL A 118 2.90 -3.67 -5.63
N ALA A 119 3.20 -4.81 -6.24
CA ALA A 119 4.07 -4.93 -7.41
C ALA A 119 3.30 -5.50 -8.62
N GLU A 120 3.57 -4.95 -9.80
CA GLU A 120 3.03 -5.43 -11.07
C GLU A 120 4.15 -6.07 -11.90
N PRO A 121 4.10 -7.40 -12.17
CA PRO A 121 5.15 -8.10 -12.90
C PRO A 121 5.06 -7.92 -14.41
N LYS A 122 4.76 -6.69 -14.89
CA LYS A 122 4.59 -6.38 -16.30
C LYS A 122 5.95 -6.32 -16.99
N GLY A 123 6.23 -7.30 -17.84
CA GLY A 123 7.49 -7.36 -18.60
C GLY A 123 8.72 -7.66 -17.75
N GLN A 124 8.55 -8.15 -16.54
CA GLN A 124 9.63 -8.47 -15.59
C GLN A 124 9.43 -9.87 -15.00
N SER A 125 10.54 -10.52 -14.63
CA SER A 125 10.56 -11.74 -13.82
C SER A 125 11.64 -11.62 -12.74
N LEU A 126 12.83 -12.13 -12.94
CA LEU A 126 13.94 -12.00 -11.98
C LEU A 126 14.36 -10.52 -11.76
N THR A 127 14.21 -9.66 -12.78
CA THR A 127 14.44 -8.21 -12.63
C THR A 127 13.52 -7.59 -11.59
N LEU A 128 12.28 -8.08 -11.44
CA LEU A 128 11.37 -7.63 -10.40
C LEU A 128 11.92 -7.95 -9.00
N ALA A 129 12.53 -9.13 -8.82
CA ALA A 129 13.19 -9.48 -7.55
C ALA A 129 14.31 -8.49 -7.21
N ALA A 130 15.15 -8.13 -8.17
CA ALA A 130 16.21 -7.15 -7.98
C ALA A 130 15.67 -5.77 -7.60
N GLU A 131 14.57 -5.31 -8.26
CA GLU A 131 13.89 -4.06 -7.92
C GLU A 131 13.34 -4.09 -6.48
N LEU A 132 12.63 -5.15 -6.12
CA LEU A 132 12.03 -5.31 -4.79
C LEU A 132 13.09 -5.44 -3.70
N ASN A 133 14.15 -6.23 -3.95
CA ASN A 133 15.26 -6.38 -3.01
C ASN A 133 16.00 -5.05 -2.79
N GLY A 134 16.15 -4.25 -3.84
CA GLY A 134 16.65 -2.88 -3.74
C GLY A 134 15.80 -2.04 -2.79
N LEU A 135 14.47 -2.09 -2.89
CA LEU A 135 13.57 -1.36 -2.00
C LEU A 135 13.65 -1.86 -0.55
N VAL A 136 13.74 -3.18 -0.35
CA VAL A 136 13.86 -3.78 1.01
C VAL A 136 15.12 -3.29 1.71
N ASN A 137 16.22 -3.14 1.00
CA ASN A 137 17.53 -2.80 1.57
C ASN A 137 17.89 -1.32 1.51
N PHE A 138 17.07 -0.47 0.88
CA PHE A 138 17.40 0.95 0.68
C PHE A 138 17.37 1.76 1.97
N ARG A 139 16.51 1.42 2.92
CA ARG A 139 16.44 2.03 4.27
C ARG A 139 16.30 0.95 5.33
N THR A 140 16.83 1.23 6.52
CA THR A 140 16.73 0.33 7.67
C THR A 140 16.12 1.08 8.86
N PRO A 141 14.95 0.65 9.37
CA PRO A 141 14.09 -0.41 8.82
C PRO A 141 13.35 0.02 7.54
N SER A 142 13.11 -0.91 6.61
CA SER A 142 12.25 -0.64 5.45
C SER A 142 10.77 -0.74 5.78
N HIS A 143 10.44 -1.46 6.86
CA HIS A 143 9.06 -1.81 7.26
C HIS A 143 8.31 -2.72 6.27
N ILE A 144 8.92 -3.12 5.14
CA ILE A 144 8.28 -4.00 4.16
C ILE A 144 8.12 -5.39 4.77
N ALA A 145 6.87 -5.86 4.87
CA ALA A 145 6.50 -7.12 5.51
C ALA A 145 5.93 -8.15 4.54
N GLY A 146 5.67 -7.77 3.29
CA GLY A 146 5.15 -8.68 2.28
C GLY A 146 4.90 -8.02 0.94
N ILE A 147 4.69 -8.86 -0.07
CA ILE A 147 4.49 -8.48 -1.46
C ILE A 147 3.09 -8.89 -1.90
N LEU A 148 2.40 -8.00 -2.61
CA LEU A 148 1.12 -8.24 -3.27
C LEU A 148 1.32 -8.11 -4.77
N LEU A 149 1.16 -9.20 -5.53
CA LEU A 149 1.25 -9.15 -6.99
C LEU A 149 -0.09 -8.68 -7.58
N ASN A 150 -0.06 -7.58 -8.32
CA ASN A 150 -1.21 -7.02 -9.02
C ASN A 150 -1.10 -7.27 -10.53
N ASN A 151 -2.24 -7.37 -11.24
CA ASN A 151 -2.29 -7.68 -12.67
C ASN A 151 -1.49 -8.95 -13.02
N CYS A 152 -1.53 -9.94 -12.15
CA CYS A 152 -0.77 -11.17 -12.26
C CYS A 152 -1.72 -12.36 -12.44
N THR A 153 -1.52 -13.17 -13.49
CA THR A 153 -2.30 -14.40 -13.67
C THR A 153 -1.90 -15.45 -12.64
N ALA A 154 -2.80 -16.39 -12.33
CA ALA A 154 -2.49 -17.49 -11.41
C ALA A 154 -1.24 -18.29 -11.84
N ARG A 155 -1.04 -18.48 -13.15
CA ARG A 155 0.16 -19.14 -13.70
C ARG A 155 1.44 -18.32 -13.42
N MET A 156 1.39 -17.02 -13.66
CA MET A 156 2.53 -16.13 -13.36
C MET A 156 2.81 -16.06 -11.87
N HIS A 157 1.78 -15.99 -11.05
CA HIS A 157 1.94 -16.02 -9.60
C HIS A 157 2.65 -17.30 -9.13
N ALA A 158 2.19 -18.47 -9.59
CA ALA A 158 2.81 -19.75 -9.22
C ALA A 158 4.29 -19.85 -9.63
N LEU A 159 4.69 -19.14 -10.70
CA LEU A 159 6.07 -19.07 -11.15
C LEU A 159 6.89 -18.05 -10.35
N LEU A 160 6.34 -16.85 -10.13
CA LEU A 160 7.10 -15.74 -9.56
C LEU A 160 7.16 -15.75 -8.04
N ALA A 161 6.10 -16.20 -7.35
CA ALA A 161 6.04 -16.11 -5.90
C ALA A 161 7.19 -16.84 -5.20
N PRO A 162 7.51 -18.12 -5.51
CA PRO A 162 8.63 -18.79 -4.85
C PRO A 162 9.97 -18.10 -5.08
N MET A 163 10.21 -17.63 -6.30
CA MET A 163 11.43 -16.90 -6.66
C MET A 163 11.53 -15.56 -5.93
N LEU A 164 10.43 -14.80 -5.86
CA LEU A 164 10.42 -13.53 -5.13
C LEU A 164 10.60 -13.73 -3.62
N GLU A 165 10.02 -14.78 -3.04
CA GLU A 165 10.22 -15.13 -1.63
C GLU A 165 11.66 -15.51 -1.33
N GLU A 166 12.30 -16.30 -2.21
CA GLU A 166 13.71 -16.67 -2.08
C GLU A 166 14.64 -15.46 -2.16
N GLU A 167 14.44 -14.59 -3.15
CA GLU A 167 15.33 -13.46 -3.41
C GLU A 167 15.16 -12.29 -2.41
N THR A 168 13.94 -12.09 -1.90
CA THR A 168 13.64 -10.94 -1.02
C THR A 168 13.54 -11.31 0.46
N GLY A 169 13.35 -12.57 0.78
CA GLY A 169 13.04 -13.04 2.13
C GLY A 169 11.65 -12.64 2.63
N LEU A 170 10.76 -12.15 1.75
CA LEU A 170 9.44 -11.66 2.09
C LEU A 170 8.33 -12.55 1.53
N PRO A 171 7.23 -12.77 2.27
CA PRO A 171 6.12 -13.56 1.77
C PRO A 171 5.41 -12.86 0.61
N VAL A 172 5.03 -13.63 -0.43
CA VAL A 172 4.16 -13.19 -1.50
C VAL A 172 2.73 -13.61 -1.17
N LEU A 173 1.92 -12.66 -0.72
CA LEU A 173 0.65 -12.94 -0.04
C LEU A 173 -0.50 -13.32 -0.98
N THR A 174 -0.59 -12.74 -2.16
CA THR A 174 -1.65 -13.02 -3.14
C THR A 174 -1.33 -12.44 -4.52
N ALA A 175 -2.10 -12.88 -5.52
CA ALA A 175 -2.19 -12.24 -6.83
C ALA A 175 -3.61 -11.74 -7.07
N VAL A 176 -3.74 -10.50 -7.53
CA VAL A 176 -4.98 -10.01 -8.11
C VAL A 176 -4.87 -10.16 -9.61
N THR A 177 -5.74 -10.98 -10.19
CA THR A 177 -5.79 -11.18 -11.64
C THR A 177 -6.25 -9.91 -12.33
N ALA A 178 -5.62 -9.57 -13.45
CA ALA A 178 -6.14 -8.55 -14.34
C ALA A 178 -7.58 -8.89 -14.72
N GLN A 179 -8.54 -8.10 -14.25
CA GLN A 179 -9.87 -8.17 -14.80
C GLN A 179 -9.78 -7.68 -16.25
N ARG A 180 -10.24 -8.51 -17.20
CA ARG A 180 -10.46 -8.02 -18.56
C ARG A 180 -11.40 -6.82 -18.47
N ARG A 181 -10.98 -5.70 -19.06
CA ARG A 181 -11.82 -4.49 -19.19
C ARG A 181 -12.97 -4.69 -20.21
N ASP A 182 -13.40 -5.91 -20.40
CA ASP A 182 -14.37 -6.31 -21.40
C ASP A 182 -15.78 -6.35 -20.81
N CYS A 183 -16.22 -5.32 -20.11
CA CYS A 183 -17.64 -5.18 -19.77
C CYS A 183 -17.94 -3.74 -19.34
N LEU A 184 -17.92 -2.85 -20.27
CA LEU A 184 -18.86 -1.72 -20.26
C LEU A 184 -19.58 -1.74 -21.60
N PRO A 185 -20.94 -1.82 -21.60
CA PRO A 185 -21.73 -1.72 -22.79
C PRO A 185 -21.59 -0.35 -23.43
#